data_5a1a1b3f64706573c25c1c728788edc2
#
_entry.id   5a1a1b3f64706573c25c1c728788edc2
#
_cell.length_a   1.000
_cell.length_b   1.000
_cell.length_c   1.000
_cell.angle_alpha   90.00
_cell.angle_beta   90.00
_cell.angle_gamma   90.00
#
_symmetry.space_group_name_H-M   'P 1'
#
loop_
_entity.id
_entity.type
_entity.pdbx_description
1 polymer ?
#
loop_
_entity_poly.entity_id
_entity_poly.type
_entity_poly.pdbx_seq_one_letter_code
_entity_poly.pdbx_strand_id
1 'polypeptide(L)'
;FDEARLGLAELVAAMDADFAGRDELRQRLVNRTHKYGNDDDYADSIMVRAFGMLFEEVDGRPNGKGGCYRVEMLPTTVHVYFGSVTGAGPDGRKARVPLSEGISPVQGADRKGPTAVVRSAAKMDHLKTGGALLNMKFTPSLLTDRAGLEKLAALVRSFFKMDGHHM
;
A
#
# COMPACT_ATOMS: atom_id res chain seq x y z
N PHE A 1 -8.53 -10.62 15.56
CA PHE A 1 -7.54 -11.58 16.12
C PHE A 1 -8.21 -12.38 17.24
N ASP A 2 -9.22 -13.16 16.88
CA ASP A 2 -9.85 -14.09 17.81
C ASP A 2 -9.05 -15.38 17.88
N GLU A 3 -8.76 -15.79 19.11
CA GLU A 3 -8.49 -17.12 19.65
C GLU A 3 -7.12 -17.79 19.45
N ALA A 4 -6.24 -17.39 18.57
CA ALA A 4 -4.86 -17.83 18.65
C ALA A 4 -3.94 -16.61 18.63
N ARG A 5 -3.58 -16.13 19.81
CA ARG A 5 -2.60 -15.04 19.97
C ARG A 5 -1.27 -15.50 19.39
N LEU A 6 -0.97 -15.06 18.16
CA LEU A 6 0.36 -15.22 17.59
C LEU A 6 1.33 -14.35 18.39
N GLY A 7 2.31 -14.97 19.03
CA GLY A 7 3.37 -14.25 19.72
C GLY A 7 4.30 -13.56 18.73
N LEU A 8 4.85 -12.39 19.09
CA LEU A 8 5.80 -11.66 18.24
C LEU A 8 7.01 -12.54 17.90
N ALA A 9 7.55 -13.28 18.88
CA ALA A 9 8.69 -14.19 18.65
C ALA A 9 8.36 -15.30 17.64
N GLU A 10 7.14 -15.84 17.68
CA GLU A 10 6.69 -16.84 16.72
C GLU A 10 6.55 -16.28 15.32
N LEU A 11 6.01 -15.05 15.20
CA LEU A 11 5.91 -14.36 13.92
C LEU A 11 7.29 -14.09 13.32
N VAL A 12 8.24 -13.57 14.13
CA VAL A 12 9.62 -13.30 13.70
C VAL A 12 10.28 -14.60 13.22
N ALA A 13 10.20 -15.68 14.00
CA ALA A 13 10.76 -16.97 13.61
C ALA A 13 10.16 -17.54 12.29
N ALA A 14 8.86 -17.32 12.07
CA ALA A 14 8.20 -17.70 10.82
C ALA A 14 8.70 -16.86 9.64
N MET A 15 8.89 -15.55 9.83
CA MET A 15 9.45 -14.66 8.82
C MET A 15 10.91 -14.99 8.48
N ASP A 16 11.75 -15.26 9.49
CA ASP A 16 13.16 -15.64 9.30
C ASP A 16 13.28 -16.93 8.47
N ALA A 17 12.33 -17.85 8.66
CA ALA A 17 12.24 -19.10 7.88
C ALA A 17 11.50 -18.92 6.52
N ASP A 18 11.18 -17.69 6.10
CA ASP A 18 10.35 -17.41 4.91
C ASP A 18 9.05 -18.23 4.89
N PHE A 19 8.44 -18.40 6.06
CA PHE A 19 7.25 -19.22 6.30
C PHE A 19 7.39 -20.70 5.90
N ALA A 20 8.61 -21.26 5.79
CA ALA A 20 8.81 -22.68 5.52
C ALA A 20 8.11 -23.54 6.60
N GLY A 21 7.25 -24.46 6.16
CA GLY A 21 6.44 -25.29 7.07
C GLY A 21 5.36 -24.54 7.88
N ARG A 22 5.09 -23.27 7.54
CA ARG A 22 4.10 -22.42 8.21
C ARG A 22 3.07 -21.84 7.21
N ASP A 23 2.69 -22.60 6.20
CA ASP A 23 1.78 -22.13 5.15
C ASP A 23 0.40 -21.71 5.67
N GLU A 24 -0.13 -22.42 6.67
CA GLU A 24 -1.42 -22.03 7.29
C GLU A 24 -1.33 -20.67 7.96
N LEU A 25 -0.27 -20.42 8.75
CA LEU A 25 -0.02 -19.13 9.36
C LEU A 25 0.10 -18.04 8.29
N ARG A 26 0.89 -18.29 7.25
CA ARG A 26 1.05 -17.35 6.15
C ARG A 26 -0.29 -17.03 5.48
N GLN A 27 -1.10 -18.04 5.16
CA GLN A 27 -2.42 -17.84 4.56
C GLN A 27 -3.36 -17.04 5.47
N ARG A 28 -3.27 -17.23 6.77
CA ARG A 28 -4.03 -16.45 7.75
C ARG A 28 -3.59 -14.99 7.73
N LEU A 29 -2.29 -14.71 7.71
CA LEU A 29 -1.74 -13.35 7.61
C LEU A 29 -2.15 -12.66 6.31
N VAL A 30 -2.09 -13.35 5.18
CA VAL A 30 -2.49 -12.81 3.87
C VAL A 30 -4.00 -12.56 3.80
N ASN A 31 -4.82 -13.46 4.35
CA ASN A 31 -6.25 -13.50 4.04
C ASN A 31 -7.17 -12.95 5.13
N ARG A 32 -6.74 -12.95 6.40
CA ARG A 32 -7.61 -12.65 7.55
C ARG A 32 -7.19 -11.45 8.37
N THR A 33 -6.11 -10.75 8.00
CA THR A 33 -5.72 -9.50 8.66
C THR A 33 -6.23 -8.29 7.89
N HIS A 34 -6.41 -7.19 8.59
CA HIS A 34 -6.74 -5.91 7.99
C HIS A 34 -5.70 -5.53 6.94
N LYS A 35 -6.14 -5.03 5.79
CA LYS A 35 -5.27 -4.64 4.68
C LYS A 35 -5.68 -3.29 4.13
N TYR A 36 -4.69 -2.43 3.95
CA TYR A 36 -4.84 -1.18 3.21
C TYR A 36 -5.33 -1.46 1.76
N GLY A 37 -6.14 -0.55 1.24
CA GLY A 37 -6.73 -0.68 -0.09
C GLY A 37 -8.12 -1.33 -0.12
N ASN A 38 -8.73 -1.54 1.06
CA ASN A 38 -10.05 -2.14 1.19
C ASN A 38 -11.09 -1.22 1.86
N ASP A 39 -10.82 0.08 1.91
CA ASP A 39 -11.64 1.05 2.66
C ASP A 39 -11.83 0.58 4.12
N ASP A 40 -10.73 0.16 4.74
CA ASP A 40 -10.66 -0.36 6.10
C ASP A 40 -10.02 0.70 7.00
N ASP A 41 -10.83 1.38 7.80
CA ASP A 41 -10.38 2.50 8.62
C ASP A 41 -9.26 2.14 9.58
N TYR A 42 -9.22 0.90 10.07
CA TYR A 42 -8.13 0.46 10.95
C TYR A 42 -6.79 0.42 10.20
N ALA A 43 -6.73 -0.27 9.06
CA ALA A 43 -5.50 -0.37 8.26
C ALA A 43 -5.11 0.99 7.66
N ASP A 44 -6.09 1.72 7.14
CA ASP A 44 -5.88 3.02 6.50
C ASP A 44 -5.38 4.07 7.50
N SER A 45 -5.87 4.06 8.75
CA SER A 45 -5.40 4.97 9.80
C SER A 45 -3.93 4.75 10.17
N ILE A 46 -3.44 3.52 10.09
CA ILE A 46 -2.02 3.22 10.32
C ILE A 46 -1.16 3.84 9.22
N MET A 47 -1.60 3.72 7.96
CA MET A 47 -0.91 4.35 6.82
C MET A 47 -0.88 5.88 6.98
N VAL A 48 -2.03 6.52 7.29
CA VAL A 48 -2.11 7.97 7.50
C VAL A 48 -1.16 8.44 8.61
N ARG A 49 -1.13 7.71 9.73
CA ARG A 49 -0.23 8.03 10.83
C ARG A 49 1.25 7.88 10.46
N ALA A 50 1.60 6.78 9.78
CA ALA A 50 2.98 6.54 9.35
C ALA A 50 3.46 7.63 8.39
N PHE A 51 2.62 8.02 7.43
CA PHE A 51 2.93 9.13 6.52
C PHE A 51 3.05 10.46 7.26
N GLY A 52 2.13 10.76 8.18
CA GLY A 52 2.17 11.97 8.99
C GLY A 52 3.48 12.10 9.79
N MET A 53 3.89 11.02 10.46
CA MET A 53 5.15 10.98 11.20
C MET A 53 6.36 11.21 10.27
N LEU A 54 6.40 10.56 9.11
CA LEU A 54 7.48 10.75 8.14
C LEU A 54 7.52 12.20 7.64
N PHE A 55 6.35 12.77 7.33
CA PHE A 55 6.24 14.15 6.88
C PHE A 55 6.76 15.13 7.94
N GLU A 56 6.31 15.01 9.18
CA GLU A 56 6.73 15.87 10.30
C GLU A 56 8.23 15.79 10.57
N GLU A 57 8.83 14.62 10.38
CA GLU A 57 10.25 14.42 10.63
C GLU A 57 11.14 14.86 9.47
N VAL A 58 10.68 14.93 8.25
CA VAL A 58 11.53 15.14 7.07
C VAL A 58 11.23 16.47 6.37
N ASP A 59 9.94 16.83 6.19
CA ASP A 59 9.56 17.97 5.35
C ASP A 59 10.08 19.30 5.94
N GLY A 60 10.62 20.14 5.08
CA GLY A 60 11.14 21.44 5.45
C GLY A 60 12.49 21.44 6.19
N ARG A 61 13.05 20.28 6.56
CA ARG A 61 14.39 20.24 7.18
C ARG A 61 15.45 20.75 6.20
N PRO A 62 16.44 21.55 6.66
CA PRO A 62 17.49 22.04 5.80
C PRO A 62 18.35 20.90 5.25
N ASN A 63 18.72 20.99 3.98
CA ASN A 63 19.65 20.05 3.36
C ASN A 63 21.04 20.66 3.16
N GLY A 64 22.04 19.82 2.84
CA GLY A 64 23.43 20.25 2.68
C GLY A 64 23.69 21.15 1.45
N LYS A 65 22.68 21.46 0.64
CA LYS A 65 22.80 22.32 -0.55
C LYS A 65 22.10 23.68 -0.41
N GLY A 66 21.69 24.05 0.81
CA GLY A 66 21.04 25.32 1.10
C GLY A 66 19.53 25.38 0.80
N GLY A 67 18.92 24.27 0.48
CA GLY A 67 17.46 24.09 0.37
C GLY A 67 16.90 23.26 1.52
N CYS A 68 15.73 22.69 1.34
CA CYS A 68 15.09 21.80 2.30
C CYS A 68 14.71 20.46 1.67
N TYR A 69 14.53 19.46 2.54
CA TYR A 69 13.93 18.18 2.14
C TYR A 69 12.43 18.36 1.90
N ARG A 70 11.92 17.57 0.97
CA ARG A 70 10.49 17.42 0.70
C ARG A 70 10.16 15.93 0.65
N VAL A 71 8.94 15.59 1.03
CA VAL A 71 8.46 14.20 0.99
C VAL A 71 7.72 13.96 -0.32
N GLU A 72 8.06 12.86 -0.99
CA GLU A 72 7.34 12.37 -2.16
C GLU A 72 6.97 10.90 -1.97
N MET A 73 5.74 10.55 -2.35
CA MET A 73 5.20 9.19 -2.31
C MET A 73 5.11 8.60 -3.73
N LEU A 74 6.16 8.84 -4.51
CA LEU A 74 6.24 8.52 -5.94
C LEU A 74 7.50 7.68 -6.26
N PRO A 75 7.67 6.48 -5.68
CA PRO A 75 8.73 5.59 -6.10
C PRO A 75 8.42 5.05 -7.50
N THR A 76 9.41 4.96 -8.35
CA THR A 76 9.27 4.33 -9.66
C THR A 76 9.44 2.81 -9.56
N THR A 77 10.62 2.26 -9.85
CA THR A 77 10.86 0.80 -9.85
C THR A 77 11.57 0.28 -8.61
N VAL A 78 11.88 1.16 -7.65
CA VAL A 78 12.66 0.81 -6.46
C VAL A 78 12.02 -0.25 -5.57
N HIS A 79 10.70 -0.37 -5.59
CA HIS A 79 9.95 -1.41 -4.86
C HIS A 79 10.35 -2.83 -5.26
N VAL A 80 10.75 -3.04 -6.52
CA VAL A 80 11.26 -4.33 -7.01
C VAL A 80 12.65 -4.60 -6.43
N TYR A 81 13.56 -3.62 -6.54
CA TYR A 81 14.91 -3.74 -6.01
C TYR A 81 14.91 -3.95 -4.49
N PHE A 82 14.23 -3.08 -3.75
CA PHE A 82 14.15 -3.23 -2.30
C PHE A 82 13.43 -4.51 -1.88
N GLY A 83 12.42 -4.94 -2.62
CA GLY A 83 11.79 -6.24 -2.38
C GLY A 83 12.78 -7.39 -2.50
N SER A 84 13.67 -7.36 -3.51
CA SER A 84 14.65 -8.43 -3.76
C SER A 84 15.68 -8.61 -2.65
N VAL A 85 15.93 -7.57 -1.85
CA VAL A 85 16.87 -7.58 -0.71
C VAL A 85 16.18 -7.59 0.65
N THR A 86 14.85 -7.57 0.68
CA THR A 86 14.05 -7.57 1.93
C THR A 86 13.56 -8.98 2.25
N GLY A 87 13.69 -9.37 3.52
CA GLY A 87 13.17 -10.62 4.07
C GLY A 87 11.63 -10.72 3.99
N ALA A 88 11.06 -11.80 4.54
CA ALA A 88 9.62 -11.97 4.60
C ALA A 88 8.95 -10.89 5.48
N GLY A 89 7.72 -10.54 5.16
CA GLY A 89 6.95 -9.51 5.85
C GLY A 89 5.87 -10.07 6.79
N PRO A 90 5.47 -9.31 7.83
CA PRO A 90 4.45 -9.74 8.78
C PRO A 90 3.04 -9.83 8.17
N ASP A 91 2.87 -9.29 6.98
CA ASP A 91 1.65 -9.39 6.17
C ASP A 91 1.51 -10.71 5.40
N GLY A 92 2.52 -11.59 5.50
CA GLY A 92 2.62 -12.84 4.77
C GLY A 92 3.34 -12.73 3.42
N ARG A 93 3.95 -11.57 3.09
CA ARG A 93 4.82 -11.41 1.92
C ARG A 93 6.05 -12.29 2.09
N LYS A 94 6.40 -13.06 1.08
CA LYS A 94 7.63 -13.87 1.09
C LYS A 94 8.87 -13.00 0.87
N ALA A 95 10.03 -13.51 1.31
CA ALA A 95 11.31 -12.89 1.05
C ALA A 95 11.52 -12.71 -0.47
N ARG A 96 12.20 -11.63 -0.84
CA ARG A 96 12.55 -11.28 -2.22
C ARG A 96 11.38 -10.99 -3.19
N VAL A 97 10.15 -11.01 -2.70
CA VAL A 97 8.98 -10.56 -3.46
C VAL A 97 8.93 -9.02 -3.45
N PRO A 98 8.58 -8.35 -4.56
CA PRO A 98 8.45 -6.91 -4.59
C PRO A 98 7.61 -6.34 -3.43
N LEU A 99 7.98 -5.17 -2.95
CA LEU A 99 7.18 -4.39 -2.00
C LEU A 99 5.97 -3.77 -2.70
N SER A 100 5.10 -3.10 -1.96
CA SER A 100 4.06 -2.27 -2.57
C SER A 100 4.68 -1.07 -3.28
N GLU A 101 4.01 -0.58 -4.30
CA GLU A 101 4.46 0.51 -5.15
C GLU A 101 3.70 1.80 -4.83
N GLY A 102 4.42 2.89 -4.58
CA GLY A 102 3.81 4.18 -4.25
C GLY A 102 2.84 4.07 -3.08
N ILE A 103 1.65 4.60 -3.28
CA ILE A 103 0.53 4.45 -2.34
C ILE A 103 -0.42 3.31 -2.73
N SER A 104 0.00 2.44 -3.65
CA SER A 104 -0.81 1.29 -4.07
C SER A 104 -0.86 0.21 -2.99
N PRO A 105 -1.97 -0.51 -2.83
CA PRO A 105 -2.00 -1.69 -1.98
C PRO A 105 -0.99 -2.74 -2.40
N VAL A 106 -0.56 -3.57 -1.46
CA VAL A 106 0.20 -4.79 -1.81
C VAL A 106 -0.61 -5.62 -2.79
N GLN A 107 0.05 -6.13 -3.84
CA GLN A 107 -0.61 -6.89 -4.90
C GLN A 107 -1.45 -8.05 -4.34
N GLY A 108 -2.73 -8.09 -4.72
CA GLY A 108 -3.70 -9.07 -4.27
C GLY A 108 -4.29 -8.82 -2.86
N ALA A 109 -3.94 -7.71 -2.22
CA ALA A 109 -4.54 -7.31 -0.95
C ALA A 109 -5.86 -6.53 -1.13
N ASP A 110 -6.08 -5.92 -2.27
CA ASP A 110 -7.21 -5.06 -2.66
C ASP A 110 -8.44 -5.87 -3.08
N ARG A 111 -9.09 -6.53 -2.12
CA ARG A 111 -10.17 -7.50 -2.40
C ARG A 111 -11.56 -6.91 -2.51
N LYS A 112 -11.75 -5.67 -2.05
CA LYS A 112 -13.06 -4.98 -2.08
C LYS A 112 -13.27 -4.13 -3.34
N GLY A 113 -12.39 -4.28 -4.33
CA GLY A 113 -12.51 -3.66 -5.63
C GLY A 113 -11.95 -2.22 -5.71
N PRO A 114 -11.93 -1.65 -6.93
CA PRO A 114 -11.18 -0.43 -7.21
C PRO A 114 -11.69 0.80 -6.46
N THR A 115 -12.98 0.89 -6.18
CA THR A 115 -13.55 2.01 -5.41
C THR A 115 -13.02 2.03 -3.98
N ALA A 116 -12.86 0.84 -3.36
CA ALA A 116 -12.29 0.74 -2.01
C ALA A 116 -10.82 1.15 -2.00
N VAL A 117 -10.06 0.79 -3.04
CA VAL A 117 -8.66 1.23 -3.20
C VAL A 117 -8.57 2.75 -3.26
N VAL A 118 -9.38 3.39 -4.10
CA VAL A 118 -9.42 4.85 -4.24
C VAL A 118 -9.79 5.53 -2.92
N ARG A 119 -10.76 4.99 -2.18
CA ARG A 119 -11.14 5.53 -0.87
C ARG A 119 -10.03 5.40 0.17
N SER A 120 -9.35 4.26 0.23
CA SER A 120 -8.20 4.07 1.11
C SER A 120 -7.09 5.08 0.77
N ALA A 121 -6.75 5.23 -0.50
CA ALA A 121 -5.72 6.14 -0.98
C ALA A 121 -6.07 7.62 -0.67
N ALA A 122 -7.34 7.99 -0.81
CA ALA A 122 -7.82 9.35 -0.56
C ALA A 122 -7.81 9.77 0.92
N LYS A 123 -7.62 8.83 1.86
CA LYS A 123 -7.47 9.17 3.28
C LYS A 123 -6.11 9.77 3.62
N MET A 124 -5.12 9.60 2.75
CA MET A 124 -3.83 10.27 2.88
C MET A 124 -3.96 11.74 2.47
N ASP A 125 -3.27 12.62 3.16
CA ASP A 125 -3.21 14.04 2.80
C ASP A 125 -2.24 14.24 1.62
N HIS A 126 -2.78 14.23 0.41
CA HIS A 126 -2.02 14.39 -0.82
C HIS A 126 -1.38 15.78 -0.98
N LEU A 127 -1.86 16.79 -0.24
CA LEU A 127 -1.29 18.15 -0.28
C LEU A 127 0.06 18.23 0.45
N LYS A 128 0.35 17.26 1.31
CA LYS A 128 1.62 17.17 2.04
C LYS A 128 2.75 16.49 1.25
N THR A 129 2.51 16.02 0.05
CA THR A 129 3.51 15.34 -0.77
C THR A 129 3.71 16.04 -2.10
N GLY A 130 4.93 16.06 -2.63
CA GLY A 130 5.23 16.55 -3.97
C GLY A 130 4.69 15.65 -5.08
N GLY A 131 4.33 14.41 -4.75
CA GLY A 131 3.68 13.45 -5.64
C GLY A 131 3.31 12.18 -4.90
N ALA A 132 2.17 11.59 -5.28
CA ALA A 132 1.74 10.28 -4.83
C ALA A 132 1.23 9.49 -6.03
N LEU A 133 1.69 8.25 -6.20
CA LEU A 133 1.32 7.40 -7.32
C LEU A 133 0.46 6.23 -6.86
N LEU A 134 -0.75 6.15 -7.40
CA LEU A 134 -1.65 5.01 -7.26
C LEU A 134 -1.69 4.21 -8.56
N ASN A 135 -1.03 3.07 -8.59
CA ASN A 135 -1.09 2.15 -9.72
C ASN A 135 -2.28 1.19 -9.57
N MET A 136 -3.07 1.09 -10.61
CA MET A 136 -4.21 0.18 -10.68
C MET A 136 -4.17 -0.63 -11.97
N LYS A 137 -4.46 -1.92 -11.87
CA LYS A 137 -4.53 -2.82 -13.01
C LYS A 137 -5.94 -3.35 -13.20
N PHE A 138 -6.48 -3.20 -14.39
CA PHE A 138 -7.80 -3.70 -14.76
C PHE A 138 -7.70 -4.84 -15.77
N THR A 139 -8.56 -5.83 -15.64
CA THR A 139 -8.71 -6.87 -16.65
C THR A 139 -9.31 -6.25 -17.92
N PRO A 140 -8.71 -6.45 -19.11
CA PRO A 140 -9.20 -5.83 -20.35
C PRO A 140 -10.70 -6.09 -20.63
N SER A 141 -11.21 -7.26 -20.25
CA SER A 141 -12.64 -7.60 -20.42
C SER A 141 -13.61 -6.68 -19.69
N LEU A 142 -13.16 -5.94 -18.68
CA LEU A 142 -13.97 -4.95 -17.96
C LEU A 142 -14.13 -3.63 -18.75
N LEU A 143 -13.34 -3.44 -19.79
CA LEU A 143 -13.22 -2.18 -20.54
C LEU A 143 -13.62 -2.35 -22.02
N THR A 144 -14.29 -3.44 -22.37
CA THR A 144 -14.66 -3.77 -23.75
C THR A 144 -15.88 -3.01 -24.26
N ASP A 145 -16.69 -2.48 -23.37
CA ASP A 145 -17.90 -1.75 -23.71
C ASP A 145 -17.89 -0.31 -23.14
N ARG A 146 -18.86 0.48 -23.60
CA ARG A 146 -19.03 1.87 -23.18
C ARG A 146 -19.27 1.99 -21.67
N ALA A 147 -20.03 1.07 -21.09
CA ALA A 147 -20.36 1.08 -19.66
C ALA A 147 -19.12 0.86 -18.80
N GLY A 148 -18.22 -0.05 -19.20
CA GLY A 148 -16.93 -0.28 -18.55
C GLY A 148 -16.03 0.97 -18.61
N LEU A 149 -15.94 1.61 -19.76
CA LEU A 149 -15.16 2.85 -19.92
C LEU A 149 -15.73 4.01 -19.10
N GLU A 150 -17.06 4.15 -19.03
CA GLU A 150 -17.72 5.17 -18.21
C GLU A 150 -17.46 4.94 -16.71
N LYS A 151 -17.46 3.68 -16.24
CA LYS A 151 -17.10 3.33 -14.86
C LYS A 151 -15.64 3.67 -14.54
N LEU A 152 -14.71 3.35 -15.45
CA LEU A 152 -13.31 3.73 -15.29
C LEU A 152 -13.16 5.25 -15.22
N ALA A 153 -13.78 5.97 -16.13
CA ALA A 153 -13.76 7.43 -16.14
C ALA A 153 -14.33 8.05 -14.84
N ALA A 154 -15.40 7.46 -14.31
CA ALA A 154 -15.98 7.88 -13.03
C ALA A 154 -15.02 7.60 -11.85
N LEU A 155 -14.35 6.46 -11.85
CA LEU A 155 -13.36 6.10 -10.82
C LEU A 155 -12.19 7.10 -10.81
N VAL A 156 -11.61 7.37 -11.99
CA VAL A 156 -10.51 8.32 -12.15
C VAL A 156 -10.92 9.73 -11.68
N ARG A 157 -12.08 10.21 -12.13
CA ARG A 157 -12.60 11.52 -11.67
C ARG A 157 -12.83 11.55 -10.16
N SER A 158 -13.28 10.45 -9.57
CA SER A 158 -13.51 10.37 -8.11
C SER A 158 -12.20 10.50 -7.35
N PHE A 159 -11.13 9.86 -7.81
CA PHE A 159 -9.81 9.96 -7.19
C PHE A 159 -9.30 11.41 -7.18
N PHE A 160 -9.34 12.09 -8.33
CA PHE A 160 -8.91 13.49 -8.41
C PHE A 160 -9.82 14.47 -7.67
N LYS A 161 -11.11 14.16 -7.53
CA LYS A 161 -12.02 14.97 -6.68
C LYS A 161 -11.77 14.82 -5.19
N MET A 162 -11.06 13.80 -4.78
CA MET A 162 -10.61 13.54 -3.40
C MET A 162 -9.13 13.93 -3.20
N ASP A 163 -8.65 14.88 -3.98
CA ASP A 163 -7.28 15.42 -3.94
C ASP A 163 -6.18 14.42 -4.30
N GLY A 164 -6.53 13.31 -4.97
CA GLY A 164 -5.56 12.35 -5.48
C GLY A 164 -4.61 12.98 -6.51
N HIS A 165 -3.34 12.57 -6.48
CA HIS A 165 -2.29 13.20 -7.29
C HIS A 165 -2.08 12.52 -8.64
N HIS A 166 -1.59 11.28 -8.66
CA HIS A 166 -1.31 10.51 -9.87
C HIS A 166 -2.01 9.14 -9.82
N MET A 167 -2.58 8.73 -10.95
CA MET A 167 -3.21 7.43 -11.10
C MET A 167 -2.82 6.81 -12.46
#